data_c8d89ff47c51ec3ce9e7149baf00ce7f
#
_entry.id   c8d89ff47c51ec3ce9e7149baf00ce7f
#
_cell.length_a   1.000
_cell.length_b   1.000
_cell.length_c   1.000
_cell.angle_alpha   90.00
_cell.angle_beta   90.00
_cell.angle_gamma   90.00
#
_symmetry.space_group_name_H-M   'P 1'
#
loop_
_entity.id
_entity.type
_entity.pdbx_description
1 polymer ?
#
loop_
_entity_poly.entity_id
_entity_poly.type
_entity_poly.pdbx_seq_one_letter_code
_entity_poly.pdbx_strand_id
1 'polypeptide(L)'
;IGDVLKEQGYISDEQLLEALEIQRSHKDKRLGEVLIEKGFITESQMLEAMAAKMDCEVVNLDTVSVHIEAVARIPRQVAEKYCVLATEITGGRLRVIVNDPLNFYGLEDVRQVTGMELEIFLSEKAPLLKAIHLYYAEISARDAANIANEVTANEVEEMEVEEGDGDTPIVNLLNSLIQRAYNTYASDIHIEPFEDKTSVRMRIDGTIV
;
A
#
# COMPACT_ATOMS: atom_id res chain seq x y z
N ILE A 1 3.80 -19.48 -17.00
CA ILE A 1 3.20 -18.18 -17.36
C ILE A 1 3.33 -17.89 -18.86
N GLY A 2 4.46 -18.23 -19.49
CA GLY A 2 4.66 -18.05 -20.93
C GLY A 2 3.59 -18.72 -21.79
N ASP A 3 3.17 -19.94 -21.44
CA ASP A 3 2.12 -20.65 -22.17
C ASP A 3 0.76 -19.94 -22.04
N VAL A 4 0.43 -19.44 -20.86
CA VAL A 4 -0.81 -18.66 -20.63
C VAL A 4 -0.83 -17.39 -21.48
N LEU A 5 0.29 -16.65 -21.51
CA LEU A 5 0.41 -15.44 -22.33
C LEU A 5 0.26 -15.74 -23.83
N LYS A 6 0.73 -16.90 -24.29
CA LYS A 6 0.54 -17.36 -25.68
C LYS A 6 -0.92 -17.75 -25.95
N GLU A 7 -1.53 -18.52 -25.05
CA GLU A 7 -2.94 -18.92 -25.16
C GLU A 7 -3.87 -17.72 -25.20
N GLN A 8 -3.55 -16.66 -24.47
CA GLN A 8 -4.27 -15.37 -24.49
C GLN A 8 -3.91 -14.49 -25.69
N GLY A 9 -2.93 -14.91 -26.51
CA GLY A 9 -2.51 -14.17 -27.71
C GLY A 9 -1.69 -12.90 -27.43
N TYR A 10 -1.14 -12.74 -26.21
CA TYR A 10 -0.34 -11.58 -25.87
C TYR A 10 1.09 -11.63 -26.42
N ILE A 11 1.65 -12.84 -26.62
CA ILE A 11 2.98 -13.04 -27.19
C ILE A 11 2.99 -14.16 -28.22
N SER A 12 3.93 -14.08 -29.19
CA SER A 12 4.23 -15.14 -30.14
C SER A 12 5.26 -16.13 -29.57
N ASP A 13 5.41 -17.29 -30.25
CA ASP A 13 6.45 -18.25 -29.92
C ASP A 13 7.86 -17.65 -30.02
N GLU A 14 8.08 -16.79 -31.03
CA GLU A 14 9.35 -16.12 -31.27
C GLU A 14 9.69 -15.15 -30.14
N GLN A 15 8.71 -14.34 -29.69
CA GLN A 15 8.88 -13.42 -28.57
C GLN A 15 9.16 -14.16 -27.26
N LEU A 16 8.49 -15.29 -27.02
CA LEU A 16 8.74 -16.11 -25.85
C LEU A 16 10.16 -16.70 -25.87
N LEU A 17 10.62 -17.21 -27.02
CA LEU A 17 11.97 -17.75 -27.17
C LEU A 17 13.04 -16.66 -26.96
N GLU A 18 12.86 -15.48 -27.54
CA GLU A 18 13.76 -14.34 -27.33
C GLU A 18 13.84 -13.96 -25.84
N ALA A 19 12.71 -13.85 -25.17
CA ALA A 19 12.68 -13.52 -23.75
C ALA A 19 13.36 -14.57 -22.87
N LEU A 20 13.20 -15.86 -23.19
CA LEU A 20 13.86 -16.96 -22.49
C LEU A 20 15.38 -16.97 -22.70
N GLU A 21 15.88 -16.62 -23.88
CA GLU A 21 17.30 -16.47 -24.15
C GLU A 21 17.92 -15.34 -23.33
N ILE A 22 17.24 -14.19 -23.25
CA ILE A 22 17.64 -13.06 -22.43
C ILE A 22 17.67 -13.44 -20.95
N GLN A 23 16.61 -14.10 -20.46
CA GLN A 23 16.55 -14.56 -19.09
C GLN A 23 17.69 -15.51 -18.73
N ARG A 24 18.10 -16.41 -19.62
CA ARG A 24 19.26 -17.29 -19.40
C ARG A 24 20.57 -16.52 -19.18
N SER A 25 20.71 -15.38 -19.84
CA SER A 25 21.87 -14.49 -19.70
C SER A 25 21.79 -13.61 -18.45
N HIS A 26 20.57 -13.33 -17.95
CA HIS A 26 20.28 -12.50 -16.79
C HIS A 26 19.44 -13.30 -15.79
N LYS A 27 20.10 -14.17 -15.04
CA LYS A 27 19.45 -15.12 -14.10
C LYS A 27 18.75 -14.44 -12.90
N ASP A 28 19.03 -13.19 -12.65
CA ASP A 28 18.40 -12.33 -11.65
C ASP A 28 17.04 -11.81 -12.07
N LYS A 29 16.73 -11.82 -13.39
CA LYS A 29 15.43 -11.35 -13.91
C LYS A 29 14.44 -12.48 -14.11
N ARG A 30 13.19 -12.20 -13.78
CA ARG A 30 12.07 -13.09 -14.07
C ARG A 30 11.62 -12.92 -15.52
N LEU A 31 11.06 -13.99 -16.12
CA LEU A 31 10.57 -13.97 -17.51
C LEU A 31 9.58 -12.82 -17.77
N GLY A 32 8.68 -12.56 -16.81
CA GLY A 32 7.71 -11.47 -16.92
C GLY A 32 8.35 -10.10 -16.97
N GLU A 33 9.38 -9.86 -16.19
CA GLU A 33 10.14 -8.60 -16.21
C GLU A 33 10.82 -8.38 -17.56
N VAL A 34 11.41 -9.45 -18.13
CA VAL A 34 12.05 -9.38 -19.45
C VAL A 34 11.02 -9.07 -20.55
N LEU A 35 9.85 -9.73 -20.51
CA LEU A 35 8.77 -9.48 -21.48
C LEU A 35 8.24 -8.05 -21.43
N ILE A 36 8.10 -7.48 -20.23
CA ILE A 36 7.66 -6.10 -20.03
C ILE A 36 8.75 -5.11 -20.48
N GLU A 37 10.01 -5.32 -20.09
CA GLU A 37 11.16 -4.48 -20.49
C GLU A 37 11.34 -4.44 -22.01
N LYS A 38 11.08 -5.55 -22.68
CA LYS A 38 11.12 -5.63 -24.16
C LYS A 38 9.89 -5.01 -24.83
N GLY A 39 8.88 -4.64 -24.05
CA GLY A 39 7.64 -4.10 -24.58
C GLY A 39 6.79 -5.15 -25.32
N PHE A 40 7.02 -6.46 -25.10
CA PHE A 40 6.22 -7.52 -25.67
C PHE A 40 4.85 -7.61 -25.03
N ILE A 41 4.76 -7.26 -23.73
CA ILE A 41 3.51 -7.17 -22.96
C ILE A 41 3.54 -5.96 -22.05
N THR A 42 2.37 -5.54 -21.60
CA THR A 42 2.20 -4.57 -20.52
C THR A 42 2.14 -5.25 -19.16
N GLU A 43 2.31 -4.48 -18.07
CA GLU A 43 2.14 -4.98 -16.71
C GLU A 43 0.70 -5.51 -16.49
N SER A 44 -0.31 -4.82 -17.04
CA SER A 44 -1.71 -5.25 -16.99
C SER A 44 -1.92 -6.62 -17.63
N GLN A 45 -1.40 -6.87 -18.83
CA GLN A 45 -1.47 -8.15 -19.51
C GLN A 45 -0.77 -9.28 -18.72
N MET A 46 0.35 -8.95 -18.06
CA MET A 46 1.02 -9.92 -17.18
C MET A 46 0.16 -10.26 -15.97
N LEU A 47 -0.48 -9.27 -15.34
CA LEU A 47 -1.38 -9.48 -14.20
C LEU A 47 -2.59 -10.30 -14.60
N GLU A 48 -3.21 -10.05 -15.75
CA GLU A 48 -4.33 -10.83 -16.28
C GLU A 48 -3.94 -12.32 -16.50
N ALA A 49 -2.76 -12.56 -17.07
CA ALA A 49 -2.25 -13.92 -17.26
C ALA A 49 -1.95 -14.61 -15.92
N MET A 50 -1.44 -13.89 -14.92
CA MET A 50 -1.23 -14.43 -13.57
C MET A 50 -2.55 -14.72 -12.88
N ALA A 51 -3.52 -13.83 -12.99
CA ALA A 51 -4.85 -13.97 -12.44
C ALA A 51 -5.55 -15.24 -12.96
N ALA A 52 -5.54 -15.41 -14.28
CA ALA A 52 -6.10 -16.62 -14.91
C ALA A 52 -5.41 -17.91 -14.46
N LYS A 53 -4.08 -17.87 -14.23
CA LYS A 53 -3.33 -19.06 -13.78
C LYS A 53 -3.54 -19.39 -12.31
N MET A 54 -3.76 -18.38 -11.47
CA MET A 54 -3.82 -18.52 -10.01
C MET A 54 -5.25 -18.50 -9.47
N ASP A 55 -6.24 -18.41 -10.34
CA ASP A 55 -7.66 -18.29 -10.00
C ASP A 55 -7.92 -17.13 -9.02
N CYS A 56 -7.33 -15.96 -9.33
CA CYS A 56 -7.52 -14.73 -8.58
C CYS A 56 -7.96 -13.59 -9.51
N GLU A 57 -8.39 -12.48 -8.95
CA GLU A 57 -8.94 -11.35 -9.71
C GLU A 57 -7.95 -10.16 -9.73
N VAL A 58 -7.91 -9.45 -10.86
CA VAL A 58 -7.25 -8.14 -10.95
C VAL A 58 -8.24 -7.07 -10.56
N VAL A 59 -7.86 -6.20 -9.64
CA VAL A 59 -8.71 -5.14 -9.11
C VAL A 59 -8.14 -3.76 -9.39
N ASN A 60 -9.06 -2.80 -9.57
CA ASN A 60 -8.70 -1.39 -9.64
C ASN A 60 -8.78 -0.78 -8.24
N LEU A 61 -7.65 -0.28 -7.73
CA LEU A 61 -7.54 0.30 -6.39
C LEU A 61 -8.45 1.54 -6.18
N ASP A 62 -8.81 2.26 -7.25
CA ASP A 62 -9.71 3.41 -7.16
C ASP A 62 -11.15 3.01 -6.81
N THR A 63 -11.51 1.76 -7.01
CA THR A 63 -12.87 1.23 -6.75
C THR A 63 -12.95 0.31 -5.54
N VAL A 64 -11.81 -0.06 -4.96
CA VAL A 64 -11.75 -0.96 -3.81
C VAL A 64 -11.93 -0.19 -2.51
N SER A 65 -12.85 -0.66 -1.67
CA SER A 65 -12.96 -0.15 -0.29
C SER A 65 -11.81 -0.68 0.55
N VAL A 66 -11.09 0.22 1.22
CA VAL A 66 -9.98 -0.13 2.10
C VAL A 66 -10.32 0.27 3.53
N HIS A 67 -10.30 -0.69 4.43
CA HIS A 67 -10.56 -0.51 5.85
C HIS A 67 -9.24 -0.40 6.62
N ILE A 68 -9.03 0.69 7.31
CA ILE A 68 -7.80 0.96 8.08
C ILE A 68 -7.48 -0.15 9.08
N GLU A 69 -8.51 -0.74 9.68
CA GLU A 69 -8.36 -1.87 10.62
C GLU A 69 -7.74 -3.12 9.98
N ALA A 70 -8.03 -3.35 8.69
CA ALA A 70 -7.41 -4.42 7.93
C ALA A 70 -5.96 -4.07 7.56
N VAL A 71 -5.72 -2.83 7.11
CA VAL A 71 -4.36 -2.34 6.80
C VAL A 71 -3.44 -2.46 8.00
N ALA A 72 -3.92 -2.07 9.20
CA ALA A 72 -3.16 -2.12 10.45
C ALA A 72 -2.77 -3.55 10.89
N ARG A 73 -3.37 -4.61 10.30
CA ARG A 73 -2.98 -6.00 10.59
C ARG A 73 -1.60 -6.37 10.05
N ILE A 74 -1.15 -5.70 9.01
CA ILE A 74 0.17 -5.93 8.42
C ILE A 74 1.11 -4.81 8.86
N PRO A 75 2.27 -5.09 9.45
CA PRO A 75 3.26 -4.06 9.74
C PRO A 75 3.71 -3.34 8.48
N ARG A 76 3.89 -2.01 8.54
CA ARG A 76 4.30 -1.18 7.40
C ARG A 76 5.52 -1.74 6.65
N GLN A 77 6.54 -2.16 7.40
CA GLN A 77 7.77 -2.71 6.80
C GLN A 77 7.50 -3.97 5.96
N VAL A 78 6.56 -4.83 6.38
CA VAL A 78 6.15 -6.04 5.66
C VAL A 78 5.36 -5.66 4.41
N ALA A 79 4.42 -4.72 4.53
CA ALA A 79 3.61 -4.23 3.43
C ALA A 79 4.46 -3.60 2.31
N GLU A 80 5.41 -2.74 2.67
CA GLU A 80 6.33 -2.10 1.72
C GLU A 80 7.31 -3.10 1.10
N LYS A 81 7.89 -3.99 1.92
CA LYS A 81 8.84 -5.00 1.46
C LYS A 81 8.27 -5.94 0.40
N TYR A 82 7.02 -6.38 0.61
CA TYR A 82 6.38 -7.38 -0.26
C TYR A 82 5.35 -6.79 -1.20
N CYS A 83 5.16 -5.46 -1.18
CA CYS A 83 4.14 -4.76 -1.96
C CYS A 83 2.75 -5.38 -1.77
N VAL A 84 2.28 -5.39 -0.52
CA VAL A 84 1.03 -5.99 -0.08
C VAL A 84 0.18 -4.94 0.64
N LEU A 85 -1.08 -4.81 0.25
CA LEU A 85 -2.07 -3.97 0.92
C LEU A 85 -3.24 -4.83 1.41
N ALA A 86 -3.49 -4.86 2.71
CA ALA A 86 -4.73 -5.42 3.23
C ALA A 86 -5.88 -4.45 3.03
N THR A 87 -7.05 -4.95 2.64
CA THR A 87 -8.21 -4.11 2.34
C THR A 87 -9.39 -4.36 3.25
N GLU A 88 -9.68 -5.62 3.57
CA GLU A 88 -10.86 -5.99 4.32
C GLU A 88 -10.64 -7.32 5.07
N ILE A 89 -11.39 -7.51 6.15
CA ILE A 89 -11.49 -8.79 6.86
C ILE A 89 -12.90 -9.33 6.66
N THR A 90 -13.02 -10.42 5.90
CA THR A 90 -14.32 -11.03 5.59
C THR A 90 -14.28 -12.53 5.86
N GLY A 91 -15.23 -13.04 6.65
CA GLY A 91 -15.32 -14.47 6.96
C GLY A 91 -14.09 -15.08 7.65
N GLY A 92 -13.32 -14.27 8.40
CA GLY A 92 -12.09 -14.70 9.05
C GLY A 92 -10.86 -14.73 8.12
N ARG A 93 -11.01 -14.28 6.87
CA ARG A 93 -9.91 -14.14 5.91
C ARG A 93 -9.54 -12.69 5.75
N LEU A 94 -8.27 -12.43 5.53
CA LEU A 94 -7.74 -11.11 5.21
C LEU A 94 -7.64 -10.96 3.68
N ARG A 95 -8.41 -10.04 3.12
CA ARG A 95 -8.28 -9.67 1.71
C ARG A 95 -7.04 -8.83 1.51
N VAL A 96 -6.18 -9.27 0.62
CA VAL A 96 -4.91 -8.59 0.31
C VAL A 96 -4.77 -8.38 -1.19
N ILE A 97 -4.26 -7.21 -1.55
CA ILE A 97 -3.89 -6.89 -2.92
C ILE A 97 -2.37 -6.96 -3.02
N VAL A 98 -1.86 -7.66 -4.02
CA VAL A 98 -0.44 -7.81 -4.31
C VAL A 98 -0.17 -7.57 -5.79
N ASN A 99 1.07 -7.26 -6.15
CA ASN A 99 1.47 -7.17 -7.56
C ASN A 99 2.13 -8.46 -8.08
N ASP A 100 2.56 -9.34 -7.18
CA ASP A 100 3.22 -10.60 -7.52
C ASP A 100 2.69 -11.75 -6.67
N PRO A 101 1.72 -12.54 -7.18
CA PRO A 101 1.15 -13.67 -6.44
C PRO A 101 2.12 -14.86 -6.35
N LEU A 102 3.23 -14.85 -7.08
CA LEU A 102 4.26 -15.89 -7.03
C LEU A 102 5.29 -15.66 -5.93
N ASN A 103 5.21 -14.54 -5.22
CA ASN A 103 6.04 -14.28 -4.04
C ASN A 103 5.50 -15.04 -2.81
N PHE A 104 5.59 -16.37 -2.85
CA PHE A 104 5.09 -17.24 -1.79
C PHE A 104 5.70 -16.95 -0.42
N TYR A 105 6.99 -16.57 -0.37
CA TYR A 105 7.66 -16.21 0.88
C TYR A 105 7.03 -14.95 1.50
N GLY A 106 6.75 -13.94 0.69
CA GLY A 106 6.10 -12.72 1.18
C GLY A 106 4.68 -12.97 1.67
N LEU A 107 3.92 -13.80 0.96
CA LEU A 107 2.57 -14.19 1.37
C LEU A 107 2.57 -15.02 2.65
N GLU A 108 3.55 -15.91 2.83
CA GLU A 108 3.69 -16.69 4.05
C GLU A 108 4.08 -15.83 5.25
N ASP A 109 5.01 -14.88 5.07
CA ASP A 109 5.35 -13.89 6.12
C ASP A 109 4.09 -13.10 6.53
N VAL A 110 3.24 -12.69 5.57
CA VAL A 110 1.99 -11.99 5.87
C VAL A 110 1.03 -12.89 6.66
N ARG A 111 0.87 -14.17 6.30
CA ARG A 111 0.06 -15.13 7.07
C ARG A 111 0.57 -15.29 8.49
N GLN A 112 1.88 -15.43 8.68
CA GLN A 112 2.48 -15.60 10.00
C GLN A 112 2.27 -14.38 10.89
N VAL A 113 2.46 -13.18 10.35
CA VAL A 113 2.32 -11.94 11.12
C VAL A 113 0.86 -11.65 11.47
N THR A 114 -0.07 -11.93 10.55
CA THR A 114 -1.49 -11.64 10.75
C THR A 114 -2.24 -12.77 11.46
N GLY A 115 -1.72 -14.01 11.38
CA GLY A 115 -2.40 -15.21 11.86
C GLY A 115 -3.69 -15.54 11.08
N MET A 116 -3.84 -15.01 9.86
CA MET A 116 -5.06 -15.09 9.06
C MET A 116 -4.81 -15.77 7.71
N GLU A 117 -5.83 -16.47 7.21
CA GLU A 117 -5.86 -16.91 5.81
C GLU A 117 -6.02 -15.71 4.90
N LEU A 118 -5.33 -15.76 3.74
CA LEU A 118 -5.33 -14.67 2.77
C LEU A 118 -6.25 -14.99 1.59
N GLU A 119 -7.06 -14.00 1.21
CA GLU A 119 -7.75 -13.94 -0.07
C GLU A 119 -7.00 -12.94 -0.96
N ILE A 120 -6.46 -13.43 -2.09
CA ILE A 120 -5.47 -12.68 -2.87
C ILE A 120 -6.11 -12.05 -4.09
N PHE A 121 -5.91 -10.74 -4.25
CA PHE A 121 -6.24 -9.96 -5.42
C PHE A 121 -4.97 -9.35 -6.03
N LEU A 122 -5.02 -9.00 -7.31
CA LEU A 122 -3.88 -8.45 -8.03
C LEU A 122 -4.12 -6.99 -8.43
N SER A 123 -3.05 -6.20 -8.41
CA SER A 123 -3.04 -4.85 -8.96
C SER A 123 -1.65 -4.48 -9.48
N GLU A 124 -1.58 -3.48 -10.36
CA GLU A 124 -0.32 -2.92 -10.83
C GLU A 124 0.51 -2.37 -9.67
N LYS A 125 1.83 -2.47 -9.80
CA LYS A 125 2.77 -2.14 -8.73
C LYS A 125 2.73 -0.66 -8.33
N ALA A 126 2.71 0.23 -9.31
CA ALA A 126 2.82 1.67 -9.04
C ALA A 126 1.60 2.21 -8.26
N PRO A 127 0.33 1.97 -8.66
CA PRO A 127 -0.82 2.38 -7.85
C PRO A 127 -0.87 1.67 -6.50
N LEU A 128 -0.46 0.40 -6.41
CA LEU A 128 -0.43 -0.35 -5.15
C LEU A 128 0.55 0.25 -4.13
N LEU A 129 1.77 0.60 -4.54
CA LEU A 129 2.74 1.26 -3.68
C LEU A 129 2.23 2.63 -3.20
N LYS A 130 1.61 3.40 -4.10
CA LYS A 130 1.00 4.69 -3.74
C LYS A 130 -0.08 4.53 -2.68
N ALA A 131 -0.94 3.53 -2.82
CA ALA A 131 -1.99 3.21 -1.86
C ALA A 131 -1.41 2.77 -0.51
N ILE A 132 -0.38 1.89 -0.50
CA ILE A 132 0.32 1.48 0.72
C ILE A 132 0.83 2.71 1.47
N HIS A 133 1.58 3.58 0.81
CA HIS A 133 2.11 4.79 1.44
C HIS A 133 1.01 5.69 2.00
N LEU A 134 -0.09 5.87 1.26
CA LEU A 134 -1.23 6.69 1.67
C LEU A 134 -1.88 6.16 2.97
N TYR A 135 -2.25 4.89 2.99
CA TYR A 135 -2.95 4.31 4.13
C TYR A 135 -2.08 4.19 5.37
N TYR A 136 -0.79 3.86 5.23
CA TYR A 136 0.13 3.85 6.38
C TYR A 136 0.46 5.25 6.91
N ALA A 137 0.46 6.27 6.06
CA ALA A 137 0.55 7.66 6.52
C ALA A 137 -0.71 8.05 7.30
N GLU A 138 -1.90 7.62 6.87
CA GLU A 138 -3.16 7.83 7.59
C GLU A 138 -3.17 7.14 8.96
N ILE A 139 -2.70 5.88 9.05
CA ILE A 139 -2.57 5.16 10.34
C ILE A 139 -1.65 5.95 11.28
N SER A 140 -0.46 6.33 10.80
CA SER A 140 0.50 7.09 11.62
C SER A 140 -0.08 8.43 12.11
N ALA A 141 -0.86 9.12 11.28
CA ALA A 141 -1.52 10.36 11.66
C ALA A 141 -2.60 10.15 12.73
N ARG A 142 -3.39 9.06 12.62
CA ARG A 142 -4.41 8.69 13.63
C ARG A 142 -3.78 8.33 14.97
N ASP A 143 -2.71 7.54 14.94
CA ASP A 143 -1.99 7.13 16.16
C ASP A 143 -1.39 8.34 16.86
N ALA A 144 -0.76 9.26 16.12
CA ALA A 144 -0.23 10.49 16.65
C ALA A 144 -1.33 11.39 17.23
N ALA A 145 -2.50 11.48 16.59
CA ALA A 145 -3.63 12.25 17.11
C ALA A 145 -4.22 11.62 18.39
N ASN A 146 -4.29 10.29 18.48
CA ASN A 146 -4.75 9.59 19.67
C ASN A 146 -3.81 9.83 20.86
N ILE A 147 -2.49 9.72 20.64
CA ILE A 147 -1.48 10.03 21.67
C ILE A 147 -1.60 11.48 22.13
N ALA A 148 -1.75 12.44 21.21
CA ALA A 148 -1.91 13.85 21.56
C ALA A 148 -3.18 14.10 22.38
N ASN A 149 -4.28 13.40 22.09
CA ASN A 149 -5.53 13.52 22.86
C ASN A 149 -5.43 12.85 24.25
N GLU A 150 -4.72 11.73 24.38
CA GLU A 150 -4.48 11.07 25.67
C GLU A 150 -3.58 11.92 26.58
N VAL A 151 -2.58 12.61 26.02
CA VAL A 151 -1.69 13.51 26.77
C VAL A 151 -2.46 14.75 27.28
N THR A 152 -3.47 15.23 26.52
CA THR A 152 -4.30 16.36 26.97
C THR A 152 -5.38 15.96 27.99
N ALA A 153 -5.75 14.67 28.06
CA ALA A 153 -6.74 14.15 29.01
C ALA A 153 -6.11 13.80 30.38
N ASN A 154 -4.83 13.52 30.43
CA ASN A 154 -4.08 13.27 31.66
C ASN A 154 -3.26 14.52 31.98
N GLU A 155 -3.67 15.24 33.04
CA GLU A 155 -3.08 16.38 33.71
C GLU A 155 -1.64 16.75 33.31
N VAL A 156 -1.47 18.02 32.92
CA VAL A 156 -0.20 18.69 32.67
C VAL A 156 0.72 18.58 33.89
N GLU A 157 1.47 17.51 34.04
CA GLU A 157 2.74 17.53 34.72
C GLU A 157 3.76 18.08 33.72
N GLU A 158 4.42 19.16 34.07
CA GLU A 158 5.49 19.82 33.30
C GLU A 158 6.54 18.77 32.88
N MET A 159 6.42 18.23 31.67
CA MET A 159 7.52 17.50 31.05
C MET A 159 8.42 18.55 30.38
N GLU A 160 9.57 18.77 30.98
CA GLU A 160 10.69 19.48 30.35
C GLU A 160 10.94 18.80 28.99
N VAL A 161 10.78 19.59 27.93
CA VAL A 161 11.05 19.16 26.55
C VAL A 161 12.59 19.08 26.42
N GLU A 162 13.15 17.89 26.54
CA GLU A 162 14.52 17.68 26.08
C GLU A 162 14.55 17.91 24.57
N GLU A 163 15.33 18.90 24.15
CA GLU A 163 15.69 19.14 22.75
C GLU A 163 16.51 17.94 22.24
N GLY A 164 15.87 17.00 21.54
CA GLY A 164 16.59 15.90 20.97
C GLY A 164 15.70 15.00 20.08
N ASP A 165 15.97 15.14 18.81
CA ASP A 165 15.53 14.26 17.70
C ASP A 165 14.09 14.46 17.20
N GLY A 166 13.98 14.73 15.88
CA GLY A 166 12.77 15.08 15.11
C GLY A 166 11.66 14.03 15.05
N ASP A 167 11.61 13.09 16.00
CA ASP A 167 10.67 11.95 16.06
C ASP A 167 9.60 12.08 17.16
N THR A 168 9.32 13.28 17.66
CA THR A 168 8.22 13.46 18.62
C THR A 168 6.87 13.21 17.92
N PRO A 169 5.88 12.57 18.59
CA PRO A 169 4.55 12.28 18.05
C PRO A 169 3.87 13.51 17.43
N ILE A 170 4.06 14.69 18.04
CA ILE A 170 3.50 15.96 17.55
C ILE A 170 4.14 16.39 16.22
N VAL A 171 5.46 16.24 16.07
CA VAL A 171 6.16 16.53 14.82
C VAL A 171 5.70 15.60 13.71
N ASN A 172 5.53 14.32 14.01
CA ASN A 172 5.01 13.32 13.06
C ASN A 172 3.57 13.65 12.65
N LEU A 173 2.72 14.07 13.59
CA LEU A 173 1.36 14.53 13.30
C LEU A 173 1.36 15.75 12.37
N LEU A 174 2.15 16.79 12.69
CA LEU A 174 2.26 17.98 11.86
C LEU A 174 2.76 17.66 10.44
N ASN A 175 3.79 16.85 10.33
CA ASN A 175 4.31 16.39 9.03
C ASN A 175 3.25 15.64 8.22
N SER A 176 2.48 14.78 8.87
CA SER A 176 1.38 14.03 8.23
C SER A 176 0.26 14.96 7.75
N LEU A 177 -0.09 15.98 8.54
CA LEU A 177 -1.09 16.99 8.15
C LEU A 177 -0.62 17.83 6.96
N ILE A 178 0.64 18.27 6.96
CA ILE A 178 1.24 19.01 5.84
C ILE A 178 1.27 18.14 4.58
N GLN A 179 1.69 16.88 4.71
CA GLN A 179 1.72 15.94 3.59
C GLN A 179 0.32 15.70 3.01
N ARG A 180 -0.69 15.56 3.88
CA ARG A 180 -2.08 15.40 3.46
C ARG A 180 -2.59 16.64 2.73
N ALA A 181 -2.34 17.84 3.29
CA ALA A 181 -2.71 19.09 2.65
C ALA A 181 -2.07 19.25 1.26
N TYR A 182 -0.78 18.93 1.14
CA TYR A 182 -0.08 18.93 -0.14
C TYR A 182 -0.70 17.97 -1.16
N ASN A 183 -0.96 16.73 -0.74
CA ASN A 183 -1.53 15.69 -1.62
C ASN A 183 -2.98 15.99 -2.05
N THR A 184 -3.74 16.74 -1.24
CA THR A 184 -5.13 17.13 -1.54
C THR A 184 -5.24 18.52 -2.14
N TYR A 185 -4.11 19.19 -2.43
CA TYR A 185 -4.06 20.58 -2.91
C TYR A 185 -4.83 21.55 -2.01
N ALA A 186 -4.79 21.32 -0.70
CA ALA A 186 -5.43 22.21 0.26
C ALA A 186 -4.71 23.59 0.27
N SER A 187 -5.50 24.66 0.27
CA SER A 187 -4.98 26.02 0.35
C SER A 187 -4.59 26.42 1.79
N ASP A 188 -5.30 25.86 2.78
CA ASP A 188 -5.14 26.21 4.18
C ASP A 188 -5.37 24.98 5.08
N ILE A 189 -4.65 24.95 6.23
CA ILE A 189 -4.89 24.02 7.33
C ILE A 189 -5.29 24.86 8.55
N HIS A 190 -6.47 24.58 9.10
CA HIS A 190 -6.98 25.20 10.32
C HIS A 190 -6.88 24.22 11.47
N ILE A 191 -6.18 24.59 12.53
CA ILE A 191 -6.05 23.80 13.76
C ILE A 191 -6.74 24.59 14.87
N GLU A 192 -7.85 24.07 15.37
CA GLU A 192 -8.68 24.70 16.39
C GLU A 192 -8.69 23.83 17.65
N PRO A 193 -8.04 24.27 18.75
CA PRO A 193 -8.11 23.55 20.01
C PRO A 193 -9.44 23.83 20.72
N PHE A 194 -10.07 22.78 21.24
CA PHE A 194 -11.23 22.81 22.13
C PHE A 194 -10.83 22.22 23.49
N GLU A 195 -11.69 22.32 24.49
CA GLU A 195 -11.41 21.81 25.84
C GLU A 195 -11.17 20.30 25.90
N ASP A 196 -11.83 19.54 25.01
CA ASP A 196 -11.81 18.06 24.98
C ASP A 196 -11.18 17.46 23.73
N LYS A 197 -10.85 18.29 22.72
CA LYS A 197 -10.32 17.82 21.44
C LYS A 197 -9.68 18.93 20.64
N THR A 198 -8.84 18.57 19.70
CA THR A 198 -8.33 19.48 18.66
C THR A 198 -8.99 19.13 17.32
N SER A 199 -9.63 20.12 16.71
CA SER A 199 -10.21 19.98 15.37
C SER A 199 -9.22 20.45 14.32
N VAL A 200 -8.96 19.61 13.32
CA VAL A 200 -8.14 19.96 12.16
C VAL A 200 -9.03 19.95 10.93
N ARG A 201 -9.06 21.07 10.22
CA ARG A 201 -9.83 21.25 8.98
C ARG A 201 -8.92 21.71 7.86
N MET A 202 -9.21 21.31 6.66
CA MET A 202 -8.47 21.72 5.46
C MET A 202 -9.41 22.41 4.48
N ARG A 203 -8.90 23.43 3.78
CA ARG A 203 -9.65 24.04 2.69
C ARG A 203 -9.18 23.43 1.39
N ILE A 204 -10.06 22.71 0.71
CA ILE A 204 -9.81 22.06 -0.58
C ILE A 204 -10.81 22.66 -1.58
N ASP A 205 -10.32 23.22 -2.68
CA ASP A 205 -11.16 23.85 -3.73
C ASP A 205 -12.17 24.87 -3.15
N GLY A 206 -11.74 25.64 -2.14
CA GLY A 206 -12.56 26.65 -1.49
C GLY A 206 -13.54 26.12 -0.41
N THR A 207 -13.67 24.79 -0.26
CA THR A 207 -14.54 24.14 0.72
C THR A 207 -13.73 23.69 1.95
N ILE A 208 -14.26 23.94 3.16
CA ILE A 208 -13.63 23.45 4.41
C ILE A 208 -14.16 22.03 4.69
N VAL A 209 -13.24 21.09 4.83
CA VAL A 209 -13.48 19.69 5.15
C VAL A 209 -12.73 19.28 6.41
#